data_0e96beee6422d3c904d85e1e829f3c9c
#
_entry.id   0e96beee6422d3c904d85e1e829f3c9c
#
_cell.length_a   1.000
_cell.length_b   1.000
_cell.length_c   1.000
_cell.angle_alpha   90.00
_cell.angle_beta   90.00
_cell.angle_gamma   90.00
#
_symmetry.space_group_name_H-M   'P 1'
#
loop_
_entity.id
_entity.type
_entity.pdbx_description
1 polymer ?
#
loop_
_entity_poly.entity_id
_entity_poly.type
_entity_poly.pdbx_seq_one_letter_code
_entity_poly.pdbx_strand_id
1 'polypeptide(L)'
;MELPSWGDFYKEYKNDPQKCHAKAFELGKTVGHDLMVKLNLKGDNLDTLAAVVNAFMSEVMAEATAKVEGNKVVYYNRSFCPIMISARSFNQPWLWLDENAAWPMMEGLASAVNPNVKHYVPNARAKGDLVCQHVWELTK
;
A
#
# COMPACT_ATOMS: atom_id res chain seq x y z
N MET A 1 -0.59 15.97 4.56
CA MET A 1 0.43 15.00 4.15
C MET A 1 0.48 14.95 2.64
N GLU A 2 1.63 15.19 2.08
CA GLU A 2 1.81 15.14 0.64
C GLU A 2 2.40 13.79 0.23
N LEU A 3 1.72 13.10 -0.69
CA LEU A 3 2.27 11.90 -1.31
C LEU A 3 2.88 12.29 -2.65
N PRO A 4 4.03 11.72 -3.02
CA PRO A 4 4.60 11.96 -4.34
C PRO A 4 3.71 11.40 -5.42
N SER A 5 3.82 11.93 -6.64
CA SER A 5 3.16 11.34 -7.80
C SER A 5 3.72 9.95 -8.07
N TRP A 6 2.86 8.97 -8.32
CA TRP A 6 3.29 7.61 -8.64
C TRP A 6 4.21 7.58 -9.86
N GLY A 7 3.94 8.42 -10.85
CA GLY A 7 4.77 8.53 -12.04
C GLY A 7 6.19 9.02 -11.75
N ASP A 8 6.37 9.81 -10.71
CA ASP A 8 7.70 10.30 -10.34
C ASP A 8 8.60 9.17 -9.82
N PHE A 9 8.04 8.18 -9.14
CA PHE A 9 8.80 6.99 -8.72
C PHE A 9 9.42 6.28 -9.93
N TYR A 10 8.66 6.09 -10.98
CA TYR A 10 9.17 5.44 -12.19
C TYR A 10 10.25 6.28 -12.87
N LYS A 11 10.01 7.58 -13.04
CA LYS A 11 10.98 8.48 -13.67
C LYS A 11 12.31 8.48 -12.94
N GLU A 12 12.27 8.53 -11.61
CA GLU A 12 13.47 8.63 -10.80
C GLU A 12 14.21 7.29 -10.64
N TYR A 13 13.46 6.19 -10.49
CA TYR A 13 14.02 4.91 -10.05
C TYR A 13 13.90 3.77 -11.06
N LYS A 14 13.49 4.03 -12.31
CA LYS A 14 13.30 2.96 -13.30
C LYS A 14 14.54 2.08 -13.52
N ASN A 15 15.73 2.64 -13.29
CA ASN A 15 17.00 1.93 -13.41
C ASN A 15 17.55 1.41 -12.08
N ASP A 16 16.83 1.64 -10.97
CA ASP A 16 17.19 1.15 -9.64
C ASP A 16 15.93 0.81 -8.84
N PRO A 17 15.25 -0.29 -9.18
CA PRO A 17 14.01 -0.66 -8.52
C PRO A 17 14.17 -0.96 -7.02
N GLN A 18 15.32 -1.46 -6.59
CA GLN A 18 15.56 -1.76 -5.17
C GLN A 18 15.59 -0.48 -4.35
N LYS A 19 16.16 0.60 -4.89
CA LYS A 19 16.18 1.90 -4.23
C LYS A 19 14.77 2.49 -4.15
N CYS A 20 13.96 2.30 -5.19
CA CYS A 20 12.55 2.68 -5.20
C CYS A 20 11.80 1.96 -4.09
N HIS A 21 11.97 0.64 -4.00
CA HIS A 21 11.36 -0.19 -2.97
C HIS A 21 11.67 0.34 -1.56
N ALA A 22 12.94 0.59 -1.27
CA ALA A 22 13.37 1.09 0.04
C ALA A 22 12.76 2.46 0.34
N LYS A 23 12.74 3.36 -0.64
CA LYS A 23 12.18 4.70 -0.49
C LYS A 23 10.67 4.66 -0.25
N ALA A 24 9.96 3.85 -1.02
CA ALA A 24 8.51 3.68 -0.87
C ALA A 24 8.15 3.06 0.48
N PHE A 25 8.91 2.08 0.94
CA PHE A 25 8.72 1.47 2.26
C PHE A 25 8.85 2.52 3.38
N GLU A 26 9.92 3.31 3.36
CA GLU A 26 10.14 4.34 4.39
C GLU A 26 9.04 5.41 4.35
N LEU A 27 8.60 5.79 3.16
CA LEU A 27 7.50 6.74 3.00
C LEU A 27 6.20 6.16 3.58
N GLY A 28 5.90 4.89 3.30
CA GLY A 28 4.73 4.20 3.85
C GLY A 28 4.76 4.15 5.37
N LYS A 29 5.92 3.89 5.94
CA LYS A 29 6.12 3.88 7.40
C LYS A 29 5.86 5.25 8.02
N THR A 30 6.38 6.31 7.41
CA THR A 30 6.14 7.68 7.85
C THR A 30 4.65 8.02 7.80
N VAL A 31 3.99 7.70 6.68
CA VAL A 31 2.55 7.91 6.49
C VAL A 31 1.75 7.15 7.54
N GLY A 32 2.11 5.91 7.81
CA GLY A 32 1.44 5.08 8.82
C GLY A 32 1.51 5.70 10.21
N HIS A 33 2.68 6.18 10.62
CA HIS A 33 2.84 6.88 11.90
C HIS A 33 2.01 8.16 11.95
N ASP A 34 2.03 8.96 10.89
CA ASP A 34 1.25 10.20 10.82
C ASP A 34 -0.25 9.93 10.93
N LEU A 35 -0.74 8.89 10.26
CA LEU A 35 -2.16 8.50 10.35
C LEU A 35 -2.53 8.02 11.75
N MET A 36 -1.68 7.26 12.41
CA MET A 36 -1.94 6.83 13.78
C MET A 36 -2.08 8.03 14.72
N VAL A 37 -1.22 9.02 14.59
CA VAL A 37 -1.29 10.26 15.37
C VAL A 37 -2.57 11.04 15.04
N LYS A 38 -2.82 11.27 13.76
CA LYS A 38 -3.98 12.04 13.28
C LYS A 38 -5.31 11.43 13.73
N LEU A 39 -5.42 10.11 13.71
CA LEU A 39 -6.65 9.39 14.07
C LEU A 39 -6.69 8.99 15.54
N ASN A 40 -5.67 9.36 16.32
CA ASN A 40 -5.53 8.98 17.74
C ASN A 40 -5.64 7.47 17.94
N LEU A 41 -5.01 6.70 17.03
CA LEU A 41 -4.97 5.24 17.12
C LEU A 41 -3.79 4.79 17.96
N LYS A 42 -4.01 3.77 18.78
CA LYS A 42 -2.98 3.18 19.65
C LYS A 42 -3.05 1.66 19.56
N GLY A 43 -1.91 1.03 19.80
CA GLY A 43 -1.83 -0.41 19.77
C GLY A 43 -1.28 -0.93 18.44
N ASP A 44 -1.09 -2.24 18.43
CA ASP A 44 -0.42 -2.95 17.33
C ASP A 44 -1.29 -4.09 16.79
N ASN A 45 -2.60 -4.04 17.07
CA ASN A 45 -3.53 -5.09 16.70
C ASN A 45 -4.06 -4.92 15.28
N LEU A 46 -4.80 -5.93 14.80
CA LEU A 46 -5.33 -5.94 13.44
C LEU A 46 -6.40 -4.87 13.21
N ASP A 47 -7.18 -4.52 14.23
CA ASP A 47 -8.17 -3.45 14.10
C ASP A 47 -7.48 -2.10 13.83
N THR A 48 -6.40 -1.82 14.54
CA THR A 48 -5.60 -0.61 14.30
C THR A 48 -5.01 -0.62 12.90
N LEU A 49 -4.48 -1.77 12.45
CA LEU A 49 -3.93 -1.92 11.11
C LEU A 49 -5.01 -1.68 10.04
N ALA A 50 -6.19 -2.29 10.19
CA ALA A 50 -7.29 -2.08 9.25
C ALA A 50 -7.71 -0.61 9.19
N ALA A 51 -7.76 0.08 10.33
CA ALA A 51 -8.11 1.49 10.39
C ALA A 51 -7.07 2.37 9.65
N VAL A 52 -5.78 2.08 9.83
CA VAL A 52 -4.71 2.82 9.14
C VAL A 52 -4.76 2.57 7.64
N VAL A 53 -4.95 1.32 7.20
CA VAL A 53 -5.06 0.98 5.78
C VAL A 53 -6.26 1.69 5.15
N ASN A 54 -7.43 1.64 5.81
CA ASN A 54 -8.63 2.28 5.29
C ASN A 54 -8.48 3.81 5.21
N ALA A 55 -7.84 4.43 6.20
CA ALA A 55 -7.57 5.86 6.17
C ALA A 55 -6.64 6.24 5.02
N PHE A 56 -5.59 5.46 4.79
CA PHE A 56 -4.69 5.68 3.66
C PHE A 56 -5.42 5.53 2.33
N MET A 57 -6.21 4.47 2.17
CA MET A 57 -6.97 4.23 0.93
C MET A 57 -7.97 5.35 0.65
N SER A 58 -8.59 5.89 1.69
CA SER A 58 -9.47 7.05 1.56
C SER A 58 -8.71 8.28 1.06
N GLU A 59 -7.51 8.53 1.57
CA GLU A 59 -6.70 9.68 1.14
C GLU A 59 -6.23 9.58 -0.31
N VAL A 60 -5.91 8.38 -0.79
CA VAL A 60 -5.51 8.18 -2.19
C VAL A 60 -6.70 7.86 -3.11
N MET A 61 -7.91 7.89 -2.57
CA MET A 61 -9.16 7.64 -3.29
C MET A 61 -9.26 6.27 -3.94
N ALA A 62 -8.61 5.27 -3.37
CA ALA A 62 -8.76 3.90 -3.82
C ALA A 62 -10.11 3.34 -3.36
N GLU A 63 -10.86 2.75 -4.28
CA GLU A 63 -12.20 2.22 -3.99
C GLU A 63 -12.12 0.79 -3.47
N ALA A 64 -11.88 0.66 -2.18
CA ALA A 64 -11.95 -0.63 -1.50
C ALA A 64 -11.89 -0.44 0.01
N THR A 65 -12.19 -1.50 0.75
CA THR A 65 -12.18 -1.50 2.21
C THR A 65 -11.37 -2.68 2.72
N ALA A 66 -10.48 -2.41 3.66
CA ALA A 66 -9.74 -3.44 4.38
C ALA A 66 -10.58 -3.95 5.54
N LYS A 67 -10.60 -5.26 5.75
CA LYS A 67 -11.36 -5.94 6.81
C LYS A 67 -10.47 -6.92 7.54
N VAL A 68 -10.73 -7.09 8.83
CA VAL A 68 -10.08 -8.13 9.64
C VAL A 68 -10.75 -9.47 9.35
N GLU A 69 -9.94 -10.48 9.00
CA GLU A 69 -10.39 -11.85 8.76
C GLU A 69 -9.42 -12.81 9.47
N GLY A 70 -9.81 -13.33 10.63
CA GLY A 70 -8.96 -14.17 11.46
C GLY A 70 -7.74 -13.41 11.95
N ASN A 71 -6.54 -13.89 11.63
CA ASN A 71 -5.26 -13.23 11.99
C ASN A 71 -4.74 -12.30 10.88
N LYS A 72 -5.62 -11.87 9.96
CA LYS A 72 -5.24 -11.11 8.78
C LYS A 72 -6.12 -9.87 8.62
N VAL A 73 -5.56 -8.88 7.94
CA VAL A 73 -6.33 -7.81 7.31
C VAL A 73 -6.30 -8.07 5.81
N VAL A 74 -7.46 -8.05 5.16
CA VAL A 74 -7.61 -8.33 3.74
C VAL A 74 -8.27 -7.16 3.05
N TYR A 75 -7.73 -6.78 1.90
CA TYR A 75 -8.20 -5.67 1.07
C TYR A 75 -8.38 -6.16 -0.36
N TYR A 76 -9.52 -5.83 -0.97
CA TYR A 76 -9.81 -6.15 -2.36
C TYR A 76 -10.11 -4.87 -3.14
N ASN A 77 -9.54 -4.74 -4.35
CA ASN A 77 -9.84 -3.65 -5.27
C ASN A 77 -10.18 -4.21 -6.66
N ARG A 78 -11.37 -3.85 -7.14
CA ARG A 78 -11.87 -4.27 -8.47
C ARG A 78 -12.13 -3.08 -9.40
N SER A 79 -12.02 -1.86 -8.89
CA SER A 79 -12.45 -0.66 -9.61
C SER A 79 -11.35 0.39 -9.65
N PHE A 80 -11.58 1.58 -9.14
CA PHE A 80 -10.63 2.69 -9.21
C PHE A 80 -9.35 2.36 -8.44
N CYS A 81 -8.22 2.51 -9.14
CA CYS A 81 -6.88 2.35 -8.56
C CYS A 81 -6.02 3.52 -9.03
N PRO A 82 -5.49 4.35 -8.11
CA PRO A 82 -4.67 5.51 -8.49
C PRO A 82 -3.39 5.09 -9.22
N ILE A 83 -2.85 3.91 -8.93
CA ILE A 83 -1.65 3.39 -9.60
C ILE A 83 -1.96 3.09 -11.08
N MET A 84 -3.09 2.42 -11.32
CA MET A 84 -3.54 2.12 -12.69
C MET A 84 -3.74 3.40 -13.51
N ILE A 85 -4.39 4.40 -12.92
CA ILE A 85 -4.65 5.68 -13.59
C ILE A 85 -3.33 6.39 -13.89
N SER A 86 -2.40 6.43 -12.94
CA SER A 86 -1.08 7.03 -13.15
C SER A 86 -0.32 6.31 -14.26
N ALA A 87 -0.30 4.98 -14.25
CA ALA A 87 0.38 4.17 -15.26
C ALA A 87 -0.16 4.47 -16.66
N ARG A 88 -1.49 4.54 -16.82
CA ARG A 88 -2.13 4.85 -18.10
C ARG A 88 -1.86 6.28 -18.53
N SER A 89 -1.97 7.24 -17.63
CA SER A 89 -1.81 8.67 -17.93
C SER A 89 -0.40 9.02 -18.37
N PHE A 90 0.61 8.37 -17.82
CA PHE A 90 2.02 8.61 -18.14
C PHE A 90 2.65 7.56 -19.02
N ASN A 91 1.85 6.60 -19.50
CA ASN A 91 2.33 5.49 -20.32
C ASN A 91 3.51 4.75 -19.66
N GLN A 92 3.33 4.39 -18.42
CA GLN A 92 4.32 3.70 -17.59
C GLN A 92 3.85 2.28 -17.25
N PRO A 93 4.77 1.34 -16.98
CA PRO A 93 4.38 -0.05 -16.69
C PRO A 93 3.70 -0.15 -15.31
N TRP A 94 2.43 -0.54 -15.33
CA TRP A 94 1.60 -0.66 -14.12
C TRP A 94 2.22 -1.64 -13.11
N LEU A 95 2.63 -2.83 -13.56
CA LEU A 95 3.20 -3.85 -12.66
C LEU A 95 4.49 -3.35 -11.98
N TRP A 96 5.32 -2.61 -12.71
CA TRP A 96 6.53 -2.03 -12.13
C TRP A 96 6.19 -1.07 -10.97
N LEU A 97 5.19 -0.22 -11.19
CA LEU A 97 4.74 0.73 -10.16
C LEU A 97 4.17 0.00 -8.94
N ASP A 98 3.42 -1.07 -9.15
CA ASP A 98 2.90 -1.89 -8.05
C ASP A 98 4.05 -2.52 -7.26
N GLU A 99 4.92 -3.25 -7.93
CA GLU A 99 5.97 -4.04 -7.27
C GLU A 99 7.00 -3.18 -6.55
N ASN A 100 7.34 -2.02 -7.10
CA ASN A 100 8.48 -1.23 -6.61
C ASN A 100 8.07 0.02 -5.83
N ALA A 101 6.83 0.46 -5.93
CA ALA A 101 6.34 1.65 -5.22
C ALA A 101 5.12 1.34 -4.36
N ALA A 102 4.01 0.89 -4.96
CA ALA A 102 2.75 0.73 -4.22
C ALA A 102 2.82 -0.36 -3.15
N TRP A 103 3.28 -1.56 -3.50
CA TRP A 103 3.33 -2.67 -2.54
C TRP A 103 4.33 -2.42 -1.41
N PRO A 104 5.56 -1.92 -1.66
CA PRO A 104 6.46 -1.54 -0.57
C PRO A 104 5.89 -0.46 0.34
N MET A 105 5.13 0.49 -0.21
CA MET A 105 4.47 1.52 0.58
C MET A 105 3.42 0.91 1.51
N MET A 106 2.63 -0.05 1.02
CA MET A 106 1.64 -0.78 1.83
C MET A 106 2.31 -1.61 2.93
N GLU A 107 3.45 -2.18 2.65
CA GLU A 107 4.26 -2.92 3.62
C GLU A 107 4.79 -1.98 4.71
N GLY A 108 5.33 -0.82 4.32
CA GLY A 108 5.81 0.20 5.25
C GLY A 108 4.70 0.73 6.13
N LEU A 109 3.52 0.98 5.55
CA LEU A 109 2.34 1.43 6.27
C LEU A 109 2.00 0.47 7.43
N ALA A 110 1.99 -0.82 7.15
CA ALA A 110 1.73 -1.86 8.15
C ALA A 110 2.84 -1.93 9.20
N SER A 111 4.09 -1.77 8.79
CA SER A 111 5.24 -1.77 9.69
C SER A 111 5.16 -0.68 10.76
N ALA A 112 4.54 0.45 10.44
CA ALA A 112 4.32 1.53 11.41
C ALA A 112 3.38 1.09 12.54
N VAL A 113 2.44 0.19 12.27
CA VAL A 113 1.50 -0.34 13.26
C VAL A 113 2.15 -1.49 14.02
N ASN A 114 2.71 -2.46 13.30
CA ASN A 114 3.33 -3.64 13.88
C ASN A 114 4.40 -4.21 12.94
N PRO A 115 5.69 -4.23 13.34
CA PRO A 115 6.76 -4.73 12.47
C PRO A 115 6.70 -6.25 12.24
N ASN A 116 5.85 -6.98 12.97
CA ASN A 116 5.68 -8.43 12.81
C ASN A 116 4.54 -8.79 11.85
N VAL A 117 4.08 -7.84 11.05
CA VAL A 117 3.07 -8.08 10.03
C VAL A 117 3.75 -8.42 8.71
N LYS A 118 3.32 -9.51 8.09
CA LYS A 118 3.77 -9.91 6.76
C LYS A 118 2.74 -9.44 5.72
N HIS A 119 3.18 -8.66 4.76
CA HIS A 119 2.36 -8.21 3.63
C HIS A 119 2.64 -9.05 2.39
N TYR A 120 1.60 -9.48 1.68
CA TYR A 120 1.73 -10.15 0.39
C TYR A 120 0.51 -9.89 -0.49
N VAL A 121 0.68 -10.09 -1.79
CA VAL A 121 -0.34 -9.77 -2.81
C VAL A 121 -0.63 -11.03 -3.63
N PRO A 122 -1.61 -11.86 -3.21
CA PRO A 122 -1.93 -13.11 -3.93
C PRO A 122 -2.45 -12.89 -5.34
N ASN A 123 -3.19 -11.79 -5.57
CA ASN A 123 -3.78 -11.47 -6.86
C ASN A 123 -3.52 -10.01 -7.18
N ALA A 124 -3.19 -9.72 -8.43
CA ALA A 124 -2.91 -8.37 -8.90
C ALA A 124 -3.49 -8.16 -10.31
N ARG A 125 -4.28 -7.10 -10.45
CA ARG A 125 -4.88 -6.74 -11.75
C ARG A 125 -3.80 -6.40 -12.78
N ALA A 126 -2.69 -5.85 -12.35
CA ALA A 126 -1.54 -5.56 -13.22
C ALA A 126 -0.91 -6.83 -13.82
N LYS A 127 -1.16 -7.99 -13.21
CA LYS A 127 -0.73 -9.32 -13.72
C LYS A 127 -1.81 -10.01 -14.54
N GLY A 128 -2.98 -9.37 -14.71
CA GLY A 128 -4.10 -9.96 -15.46
C GLY A 128 -5.18 -10.59 -14.61
N ASP A 129 -5.08 -10.54 -13.29
CA ASP A 129 -6.14 -11.02 -12.39
C ASP A 129 -7.33 -10.05 -12.41
N LEU A 130 -8.51 -10.55 -12.06
CA LEU A 130 -9.73 -9.74 -12.03
C LEU A 130 -9.79 -8.79 -10.82
N VAL A 131 -8.99 -9.05 -9.79
CA VAL A 131 -9.01 -8.30 -8.54
C VAL A 131 -7.58 -8.14 -8.03
N CYS A 132 -7.31 -6.99 -7.39
CA CYS A 132 -6.14 -6.82 -6.54
C CYS A 132 -6.51 -7.25 -5.13
N GLN A 133 -5.71 -8.13 -4.54
CA GLN A 133 -5.88 -8.56 -3.16
C GLN A 133 -4.59 -8.31 -2.39
N HIS A 134 -4.69 -7.53 -1.34
CA HIS A 134 -3.59 -7.33 -0.39
C HIS A 134 -3.93 -8.05 0.91
N VAL A 135 -2.95 -8.72 1.48
CA VAL A 135 -3.08 -9.42 2.75
C VAL A 135 -1.97 -8.96 3.69
N TRP A 136 -2.34 -8.61 4.91
CA TRP A 136 -1.41 -8.33 6.00
C TRP A 136 -1.68 -9.36 7.09
N GLU A 137 -0.73 -10.23 7.31
CA GLU A 137 -0.87 -11.35 8.25
C GLU A 137 -0.01 -11.12 9.48
N LEU A 138 -0.61 -11.24 10.66
CA LEU A 138 0.11 -11.12 11.92
C LEU A 138 0.89 -12.43 12.15
N THR A 139 2.22 -12.32 12.28
CA THR A 139 3.10 -13.49 12.40
C THR A 139 3.49 -13.79 13.85
N LYS A 140 3.14 -12.89 14.79
CA LYS A 140 3.40 -13.08 16.23
C LYS A 140 2.30 -12.51 17.08
#